data_88df02d72f4c9d7130295f12ac04373a
#
_entry.id   88df02d72f4c9d7130295f12ac04373a
#
_cell.length_a   1.000
_cell.length_b   1.000
_cell.length_c   1.000
_cell.angle_alpha   90.00
_cell.angle_beta   90.00
_cell.angle_gamma   90.00
#
_symmetry.space_group_name_H-M   'P 1'
#
loop_
_entity.id
_entity.type
_entity.pdbx_description
1 polymer ?
#
loop_
_entity_poly.entity_id
_entity_poly.type
_entity_poly.pdbx_seq_one_letter_code
_entity_poly.pdbx_strand_id
1 'polypeptide(L)'
;TRNQTPDVPTAQHGVVLPAGAALTVTAQQANVSRLRARGIDVSARYAFDLGPGRLGLKLAGTWLKEHITQTTPGISSGDVISDGAYSNPHLKASLTTTYDIGQFGVALNTRFHGDGLGDANASSAEEYDDNTVPSRTYHDLSARYSFDNGHTVNFGVSNLFDTQPPYMGFGEPGIYANASVYDLVGRAYNLTWNYTF
;
A
#
# COMPACT_ATOMS: atom_id res chain seq x y z
N THR A 1 -28.19 -16.86 -30.56
CA THR A 1 -28.92 -17.91 -31.35
C THR A 1 -28.89 -19.22 -30.60
N ARG A 2 -30.03 -19.86 -30.40
CA ARG A 2 -30.11 -21.16 -29.73
C ARG A 2 -29.91 -22.27 -30.75
N ASN A 3 -29.17 -23.29 -30.38
CA ASN A 3 -29.12 -24.52 -31.17
C ASN A 3 -30.48 -25.22 -31.10
N GLN A 4 -31.18 -25.28 -32.22
CA GLN A 4 -32.47 -25.94 -32.30
C GLN A 4 -32.40 -27.40 -32.83
N THR A 5 -31.21 -27.84 -33.24
CA THR A 5 -30.99 -29.22 -33.68
C THR A 5 -30.39 -30.01 -32.53
N PRO A 6 -31.05 -31.10 -32.07
CA PRO A 6 -30.46 -32.04 -31.12
C PRO A 6 -29.19 -32.64 -31.72
N ASP A 7 -28.16 -32.79 -30.90
CA ASP A 7 -26.95 -33.55 -31.24
C ASP A 7 -26.08 -33.00 -32.38
N VAL A 8 -26.04 -31.67 -32.59
CA VAL A 8 -25.03 -31.10 -33.46
C VAL A 8 -23.72 -30.94 -32.69
N PRO A 9 -22.66 -31.69 -32.99
CA PRO A 9 -21.36 -31.50 -32.35
C PRO A 9 -20.80 -30.15 -32.77
N THR A 10 -20.46 -29.31 -31.80
CA THR A 10 -19.69 -28.12 -32.08
C THR A 10 -18.25 -28.52 -32.40
N ALA A 11 -17.69 -27.94 -33.44
CA ALA A 11 -16.36 -28.29 -33.97
C ALA A 11 -15.20 -28.06 -32.98
N GLN A 12 -15.46 -27.53 -31.80
CA GLN A 12 -14.47 -27.34 -30.76
C GLN A 12 -14.58 -28.44 -29.70
N HIS A 13 -13.60 -29.32 -29.70
CA HIS A 13 -13.34 -30.31 -28.64
C HIS A 13 -14.32 -31.50 -28.53
N GLY A 14 -15.14 -31.79 -29.55
CA GLY A 14 -16.02 -32.95 -29.50
C GLY A 14 -17.13 -32.93 -28.44
N VAL A 15 -17.47 -31.74 -27.93
CA VAL A 15 -18.54 -31.56 -26.96
C VAL A 15 -19.87 -31.48 -27.67
N VAL A 16 -20.77 -32.41 -27.34
CA VAL A 16 -22.16 -32.37 -27.78
C VAL A 16 -22.96 -31.48 -26.86
N LEU A 17 -23.49 -30.37 -27.39
CA LEU A 17 -24.33 -29.47 -26.61
C LEU A 17 -25.79 -29.88 -26.65
N PRO A 18 -26.52 -29.90 -25.52
CA PRO A 18 -27.94 -30.23 -25.48
C PRO A 18 -28.77 -29.20 -26.25
N ALA A 19 -29.94 -29.62 -26.72
CA ALA A 19 -30.88 -28.73 -27.40
C ALA A 19 -31.21 -27.51 -26.53
N GLY A 20 -31.08 -26.32 -27.09
CA GLY A 20 -31.28 -25.04 -26.35
C GLY A 20 -30.04 -24.49 -25.68
N ALA A 21 -28.88 -25.14 -25.80
CA ALA A 21 -27.61 -24.54 -25.31
C ALA A 21 -27.22 -23.28 -26.11
N ALA A 22 -26.60 -22.36 -25.42
CA ALA A 22 -26.07 -21.13 -26.07
C ALA A 22 -24.84 -21.50 -26.92
N LEU A 23 -24.90 -21.21 -28.24
CA LEU A 23 -23.78 -21.42 -29.16
C LEU A 23 -22.79 -20.26 -29.23
N THR A 24 -23.23 -19.10 -28.83
CA THR A 24 -22.41 -17.90 -28.89
C THR A 24 -22.52 -17.13 -27.56
N VAL A 25 -21.40 -16.85 -26.96
CA VAL A 25 -21.28 -15.95 -25.83
C VAL A 25 -20.50 -14.71 -26.29
N THR A 26 -21.16 -13.57 -26.31
CA THR A 26 -20.53 -12.29 -26.64
C THR A 26 -20.12 -11.62 -25.34
N ALA A 27 -18.82 -11.49 -25.07
CA ALA A 27 -18.27 -10.75 -23.98
C ALA A 27 -17.76 -9.41 -24.52
N GLN A 28 -18.41 -8.32 -24.15
CA GLN A 28 -17.98 -6.97 -24.48
C GLN A 28 -17.26 -6.36 -23.28
N GLN A 29 -16.16 -5.65 -23.55
CA GLN A 29 -15.51 -4.85 -22.53
C GLN A 29 -16.37 -3.62 -22.27
N ALA A 30 -16.75 -3.41 -21.01
CA ALA A 30 -17.52 -2.26 -20.57
C ALA A 30 -16.95 -1.74 -19.24
N ASN A 31 -17.01 -0.45 -19.02
CA ASN A 31 -16.70 0.17 -17.72
C ASN A 31 -17.87 -0.09 -16.76
N VAL A 32 -17.82 -1.22 -16.05
CA VAL A 32 -18.88 -1.66 -15.15
C VAL A 32 -18.55 -1.47 -13.67
N SER A 33 -17.36 -0.94 -13.33
CA SER A 33 -16.94 -0.73 -11.94
C SER A 33 -16.96 0.74 -11.54
N ARG A 34 -17.30 0.99 -10.27
CA ARG A 34 -17.27 2.31 -9.66
C ARG A 34 -16.46 2.26 -8.38
N LEU A 35 -15.46 3.13 -8.28
CA LEU A 35 -14.69 3.33 -7.04
C LEU A 35 -15.27 4.52 -6.27
N ARG A 36 -15.48 4.32 -4.96
CA ARG A 36 -15.80 5.39 -4.02
C ARG A 36 -14.76 5.40 -2.91
N ALA A 37 -14.04 6.53 -2.78
CA ALA A 37 -13.12 6.78 -1.70
C ALA A 37 -13.51 8.05 -0.96
N ARG A 38 -13.49 8.01 0.37
CA ARG A 38 -13.76 9.16 1.25
C ARG A 38 -12.77 9.16 2.39
N GLY A 39 -12.25 10.34 2.73
CA GLY A 39 -11.28 10.47 3.80
C GLY A 39 -10.88 11.92 4.02
N ILE A 40 -9.89 12.12 4.85
CA ILE A 40 -9.29 13.42 5.17
C ILE A 40 -7.79 13.30 5.01
N ASP A 41 -7.21 14.15 4.19
CA ASP A 41 -5.76 14.33 4.09
C ASP A 41 -5.36 15.58 4.85
N VAL A 42 -4.32 15.44 5.67
CA VAL A 42 -3.74 16.54 6.42
C VAL A 42 -2.29 16.68 6.06
N SER A 43 -1.83 17.89 5.77
CA SER A 43 -0.42 18.20 5.62
C SER A 43 -0.07 19.48 6.35
N ALA A 44 1.07 19.47 7.06
CA ALA A 44 1.58 20.62 7.76
C ALA A 44 3.11 20.72 7.59
N ARG A 45 3.62 21.92 7.50
CA ARG A 45 5.06 22.21 7.49
C ARG A 45 5.33 23.36 8.45
N TYR A 46 6.34 23.17 9.25
CA TYR A 46 6.80 24.20 10.17
C TYR A 46 8.33 24.17 10.25
N ALA A 47 8.95 25.34 10.34
CA ALA A 47 10.38 25.44 10.52
C ALA A 47 10.70 26.63 11.41
N PHE A 48 11.66 26.45 12.31
CA PHE A 48 12.11 27.49 13.23
C PHE A 48 13.57 27.31 13.58
N ASP A 49 14.21 28.39 14.02
CA ASP A 49 15.60 28.37 14.46
C ASP A 49 15.65 27.74 15.85
N LEU A 50 16.51 26.75 16.03
CA LEU A 50 16.74 26.05 17.29
C LEU A 50 18.23 26.04 17.59
N GLY A 51 18.64 26.85 18.54
CA GLY A 51 20.07 27.07 18.86
C GLY A 51 20.85 27.57 17.63
N PRO A 52 21.97 26.93 17.24
CA PRO A 52 22.78 27.36 16.09
C PRO A 52 22.27 26.86 14.76
N GLY A 53 21.21 26.08 14.75
CA GLY A 53 20.67 25.44 13.55
C GLY A 53 19.19 25.71 13.34
N ARG A 54 18.64 25.09 12.29
CA ARG A 54 17.25 25.21 11.91
C ARG A 54 16.56 23.85 11.96
N LEU A 55 15.49 23.76 12.73
CA LEU A 55 14.60 22.60 12.78
C LEU A 55 13.47 22.76 11.79
N GLY A 56 13.24 21.72 10.98
CA GLY A 56 12.11 21.61 10.08
C GLY A 56 11.25 20.39 10.43
N LEU A 57 9.94 20.57 10.40
CA LEU A 57 8.95 19.54 10.61
C LEU A 57 8.00 19.48 9.40
N LYS A 58 7.79 18.28 8.86
CA LYS A 58 6.82 18.05 7.79
C LYS A 58 5.96 16.85 8.19
N LEU A 59 4.70 17.11 8.45
CA LEU A 59 3.68 16.11 8.73
C LEU A 59 2.82 15.88 7.50
N ALA A 60 2.53 14.64 7.17
CA ALA A 60 1.47 14.26 6.25
C ALA A 60 0.71 13.07 6.86
N GLY A 61 -0.61 13.07 6.71
CA GLY A 61 -1.45 12.00 7.20
C GLY A 61 -2.73 11.88 6.39
N THR A 62 -3.20 10.66 6.24
CA THR A 62 -4.47 10.31 5.59
C THR A 62 -5.31 9.53 6.58
N TRP A 63 -6.51 10.02 6.83
CA TRP A 63 -7.55 9.24 7.50
C TRP A 63 -8.58 8.81 6.48
N LEU A 64 -8.62 7.50 6.19
CA LEU A 64 -9.53 6.87 5.24
C LEU A 64 -10.80 6.41 5.97
N LYS A 65 -11.93 6.91 5.54
CA LYS A 65 -13.23 6.55 6.11
C LYS A 65 -13.92 5.44 5.30
N GLU A 66 -13.76 5.48 3.98
CA GLU A 66 -14.48 4.60 3.06
C GLU A 66 -13.63 4.35 1.81
N HIS A 67 -13.52 3.10 1.40
CA HIS A 67 -12.93 2.70 0.13
C HIS A 67 -13.65 1.47 -0.41
N ILE A 68 -14.60 1.69 -1.33
CA ILE A 68 -15.50 0.67 -1.84
C ILE A 68 -15.38 0.61 -3.36
N THR A 69 -15.15 -0.59 -3.89
CA THR A 69 -15.22 -0.88 -5.32
C THR A 69 -16.50 -1.64 -5.63
N GLN A 70 -17.41 -1.01 -6.33
CA GLN A 70 -18.61 -1.64 -6.85
C GLN A 70 -18.28 -2.31 -8.19
N THR A 71 -18.35 -3.62 -8.24
CA THR A 71 -17.99 -4.41 -9.43
C THR A 71 -19.09 -4.45 -10.47
N THR A 72 -20.36 -4.32 -10.03
CA THR A 72 -21.53 -4.27 -10.92
C THR A 72 -22.39 -3.06 -10.60
N PRO A 73 -22.60 -2.12 -11.54
CA PRO A 73 -23.40 -0.93 -11.29
C PRO A 73 -24.81 -1.25 -10.81
N GLY A 74 -25.21 -0.60 -9.70
CA GLY A 74 -26.54 -0.76 -9.13
C GLY A 74 -26.77 -2.03 -8.31
N ILE A 75 -25.77 -2.89 -8.16
CA ILE A 75 -25.82 -4.11 -7.34
C ILE A 75 -24.78 -4.02 -6.24
N SER A 76 -25.20 -3.81 -5.00
CA SER A 76 -24.31 -3.67 -3.84
C SER A 76 -23.83 -5.01 -3.28
N SER A 77 -24.47 -6.13 -3.62
CA SER A 77 -24.08 -7.46 -3.12
C SER A 77 -22.72 -7.96 -3.62
N GLY A 78 -22.10 -7.25 -4.58
CA GLY A 78 -20.75 -7.54 -5.08
C GLY A 78 -19.75 -6.43 -4.79
N ASP A 79 -20.08 -5.50 -3.87
CA ASP A 79 -19.18 -4.43 -3.48
C ASP A 79 -17.98 -5.00 -2.71
N VAL A 80 -16.78 -4.60 -3.10
CA VAL A 80 -15.54 -4.96 -2.41
C VAL A 80 -15.16 -3.80 -1.50
N ILE A 81 -15.27 -4.04 -0.20
CA ILE A 81 -14.86 -3.09 0.85
C ILE A 81 -13.38 -3.30 1.11
N SER A 82 -12.59 -2.24 1.06
CA SER A 82 -11.15 -2.30 1.32
C SER A 82 -10.65 -1.23 2.30
N ASP A 83 -11.54 -0.37 2.82
CA ASP A 83 -11.21 0.48 3.96
C ASP A 83 -11.10 -0.37 5.22
N GLY A 84 -10.06 -0.08 6.01
CA GLY A 84 -9.71 -0.90 7.15
C GLY A 84 -9.00 -2.21 6.81
N ALA A 85 -8.82 -2.56 5.53
CA ALA A 85 -7.89 -3.61 5.15
C ALA A 85 -6.44 -3.17 5.44
N TYR A 86 -5.55 -4.11 5.72
CA TYR A 86 -4.13 -3.80 5.99
C TYR A 86 -3.45 -3.02 4.85
N SER A 87 -3.88 -3.19 3.61
CA SER A 87 -3.39 -2.43 2.45
C SER A 87 -3.93 -1.00 2.41
N ASN A 88 -5.13 -0.77 2.94
CA ASN A 88 -5.82 0.50 3.03
C ASN A 88 -6.31 0.76 4.47
N PRO A 89 -5.40 0.86 5.46
CA PRO A 89 -5.78 1.08 6.85
C PRO A 89 -6.45 2.44 7.01
N HIS A 90 -7.24 2.59 8.06
CA HIS A 90 -7.91 3.86 8.33
C HIS A 90 -6.95 5.02 8.59
N LEU A 91 -5.73 4.76 9.05
CA LEU A 91 -4.75 5.81 9.32
C LEU A 91 -3.38 5.48 8.73
N LYS A 92 -2.86 6.39 7.91
CA LYS A 92 -1.45 6.44 7.49
C LYS A 92 -0.89 7.81 7.82
N ALA A 93 0.33 7.86 8.34
CA ALA A 93 0.98 9.13 8.65
C ALA A 93 2.49 9.08 8.39
N SER A 94 3.07 10.23 8.11
CA SER A 94 4.51 10.40 8.05
C SER A 94 4.93 11.72 8.69
N LEU A 95 6.03 11.68 9.45
CA LEU A 95 6.66 12.85 10.03
C LEU A 95 8.12 12.87 9.60
N THR A 96 8.51 13.89 8.87
CA THR A 96 9.92 14.17 8.58
C THR A 96 10.39 15.30 9.49
N THR A 97 11.41 15.02 10.30
CA THR A 97 12.10 15.98 11.14
C THR A 97 13.48 16.22 10.57
N THR A 98 13.83 17.45 10.27
CA THR A 98 15.16 17.84 9.76
C THR A 98 15.84 18.80 10.73
N TYR A 99 17.15 18.70 10.86
CA TYR A 99 17.94 19.69 11.57
C TYR A 99 19.19 20.00 10.77
N ASP A 100 19.36 21.27 10.41
CA ASP A 100 20.48 21.76 9.62
C ASP A 100 21.29 22.76 10.46
N ILE A 101 22.62 22.54 10.52
CA ILE A 101 23.57 23.41 11.21
C ILE A 101 24.85 23.54 10.38
N GLY A 102 25.12 24.74 9.83
CA GLY A 102 26.28 24.98 8.98
C GLY A 102 26.32 23.98 7.80
N GLN A 103 27.37 23.19 7.72
CA GLN A 103 27.59 22.19 6.68
C GLN A 103 26.92 20.82 6.98
N PHE A 104 26.39 20.63 8.18
CA PHE A 104 25.80 19.38 8.62
C PHE A 104 24.27 19.45 8.58
N GLY A 105 23.65 18.40 8.05
CA GLY A 105 22.20 18.21 8.08
C GLY A 105 21.86 16.78 8.50
N VAL A 106 20.83 16.63 9.30
CA VAL A 106 20.25 15.34 9.66
C VAL A 106 18.76 15.33 9.42
N ALA A 107 18.21 14.21 8.98
CA ALA A 107 16.78 14.02 8.82
C ALA A 107 16.36 12.66 9.38
N LEU A 108 15.28 12.66 10.14
CA LEU A 108 14.57 11.48 10.60
C LEU A 108 13.20 11.45 9.93
N ASN A 109 12.93 10.40 9.16
CA ASN A 109 11.62 10.16 8.58
C ASN A 109 10.92 9.03 9.35
N THR A 110 9.80 9.33 9.98
CA THR A 110 8.96 8.37 10.69
C THR A 110 7.71 8.11 9.86
N ARG A 111 7.46 6.85 9.49
CA ARG A 111 6.30 6.41 8.72
C ARG A 111 5.45 5.50 9.58
N PHE A 112 4.19 5.84 9.76
CA PHE A 112 3.19 5.05 10.47
C PHE A 112 2.21 4.45 9.46
N HIS A 113 2.01 3.15 9.57
CA HIS A 113 1.00 2.38 8.87
C HIS A 113 0.06 1.79 9.93
N GLY A 114 -1.20 2.19 9.90
CA GLY A 114 -2.20 1.76 10.86
C GLY A 114 -2.46 0.25 10.81
N ASP A 115 -3.11 -0.25 11.81
CA ASP A 115 -3.66 -1.60 11.85
C ASP A 115 -4.76 -1.77 10.80
N GLY A 116 -5.09 -3.00 10.50
CA GLY A 116 -6.13 -3.33 9.55
C GLY A 116 -6.54 -4.79 9.60
N LEU A 117 -7.43 -5.15 8.71
CA LEU A 117 -7.86 -6.53 8.50
C LEU A 117 -7.13 -7.16 7.32
N GLY A 118 -6.89 -8.44 7.38
CA GLY A 118 -6.39 -9.22 6.26
C GLY A 118 -7.36 -9.22 5.11
N ASP A 119 -8.61 -9.53 5.41
CA ASP A 119 -9.74 -9.39 4.52
C ASP A 119 -10.85 -8.54 5.18
N ALA A 120 -11.11 -7.37 4.62
CA ALA A 120 -12.17 -6.47 5.09
C ALA A 120 -13.57 -6.94 4.70
N ASN A 121 -13.69 -7.97 3.83
CA ASN A 121 -14.95 -8.53 3.37
C ASN A 121 -15.26 -9.90 3.99
N ALA A 122 -14.39 -10.39 4.89
CA ALA A 122 -14.63 -11.66 5.57
C ALA A 122 -15.98 -11.64 6.28
N SER A 123 -16.83 -12.61 5.92
CA SER A 123 -18.23 -12.66 6.36
C SER A 123 -18.40 -13.24 7.77
N SER A 124 -17.37 -13.90 8.30
CA SER A 124 -17.41 -14.50 9.64
C SER A 124 -15.99 -14.67 10.23
N ALA A 125 -15.91 -14.69 11.56
CA ALA A 125 -14.68 -15.04 12.29
C ALA A 125 -14.26 -16.52 12.08
N GLU A 126 -15.09 -17.32 11.42
CA GLU A 126 -14.80 -18.73 11.11
C GLU A 126 -13.93 -18.87 9.85
N GLU A 127 -13.78 -17.81 9.04
CA GLU A 127 -12.97 -17.85 7.83
C GLU A 127 -11.45 -17.73 8.14
N TYR A 128 -11.10 -17.03 9.23
CA TYR A 128 -9.72 -16.85 9.69
C TYR A 128 -9.66 -16.94 11.21
N ASP A 129 -8.68 -17.67 11.76
CA ASP A 129 -8.42 -17.71 13.19
C ASP A 129 -8.05 -16.31 13.76
N ASP A 130 -7.32 -15.52 12.97
CA ASP A 130 -7.00 -14.11 13.25
C ASP A 130 -6.94 -13.34 11.93
N ASN A 131 -7.90 -12.44 11.75
CA ASN A 131 -7.98 -11.54 10.58
C ASN A 131 -7.33 -10.18 10.85
N THR A 132 -6.64 -9.98 11.97
CA THR A 132 -6.05 -8.70 12.33
C THR A 132 -4.61 -8.57 11.87
N VAL A 133 -4.24 -7.40 11.38
CA VAL A 133 -2.87 -7.04 11.02
C VAL A 133 -2.46 -5.83 11.84
N PRO A 134 -1.50 -5.97 12.77
CA PRO A 134 -1.12 -4.89 13.66
C PRO A 134 -0.39 -3.77 12.92
N SER A 135 -0.53 -2.54 13.44
CA SER A 135 0.17 -1.35 12.94
C SER A 135 1.68 -1.51 12.94
N ARG A 136 2.37 -0.76 12.09
CA ARG A 136 3.85 -0.68 12.04
C ARG A 136 4.31 0.76 11.93
N THR A 137 5.44 1.03 12.57
CA THR A 137 6.14 2.31 12.48
C THR A 137 7.57 2.06 12.04
N TYR A 138 7.98 2.69 10.97
CA TYR A 138 9.33 2.63 10.42
C TYR A 138 10.03 3.97 10.60
N HIS A 139 11.33 3.93 10.85
CA HIS A 139 12.16 5.11 11.01
C HIS A 139 13.35 5.02 10.08
N ASP A 140 13.54 6.05 9.26
CA ASP A 140 14.68 6.16 8.36
C ASP A 140 15.50 7.38 8.78
N LEU A 141 16.80 7.19 9.01
CA LEU A 141 17.72 8.26 9.40
C LEU A 141 18.64 8.59 8.23
N SER A 142 18.87 9.85 7.98
CA SER A 142 19.89 10.32 7.05
C SER A 142 20.71 11.45 7.64
N ALA A 143 22.00 11.47 7.32
CA ALA A 143 22.92 12.53 7.69
C ALA A 143 23.69 12.98 6.44
N ARG A 144 23.89 14.29 6.30
CA ARG A 144 24.62 14.92 5.21
C ARG A 144 25.72 15.83 5.77
N TYR A 145 26.88 15.78 5.14
CA TYR A 145 27.93 16.75 5.37
C TYR A 145 28.42 17.34 4.04
N SER A 146 28.39 18.65 3.91
CA SER A 146 28.83 19.38 2.72
C SER A 146 30.15 20.09 3.01
N PHE A 147 31.21 19.73 2.29
CA PHE A 147 32.53 20.34 2.41
C PHE A 147 32.62 21.62 1.55
N ASP A 148 33.46 22.58 1.94
CA ASP A 148 33.63 23.84 1.20
C ASP A 148 34.24 23.67 -0.20
N ASN A 149 34.86 22.53 -0.48
CA ASN A 149 35.51 22.18 -1.75
C ASN A 149 34.59 21.46 -2.75
N GLY A 150 33.27 21.55 -2.59
CA GLY A 150 32.28 20.98 -3.49
C GLY A 150 31.96 19.49 -3.28
N HIS A 151 32.58 18.84 -2.28
CA HIS A 151 32.25 17.48 -1.90
C HIS A 151 31.03 17.44 -0.94
N THR A 152 30.19 16.42 -1.12
CA THR A 152 29.08 16.15 -0.19
C THR A 152 29.01 14.65 0.08
N VAL A 153 28.98 14.28 1.35
CA VAL A 153 28.79 12.90 1.81
C VAL A 153 27.42 12.78 2.46
N ASN A 154 26.68 11.77 2.02
CA ASN A 154 25.39 11.41 2.60
C ASN A 154 25.47 9.99 3.15
N PHE A 155 25.06 9.81 4.39
CA PHE A 155 24.88 8.52 5.03
C PHE A 155 23.42 8.31 5.36
N GLY A 156 22.88 7.11 5.07
CA GLY A 156 21.50 6.77 5.35
C GLY A 156 21.37 5.41 6.02
N VAL A 157 20.38 5.30 6.88
CA VAL A 157 19.93 4.04 7.48
C VAL A 157 18.43 3.93 7.26
N SER A 158 18.01 3.01 6.43
CA SER A 158 16.61 2.65 6.27
C SER A 158 16.21 1.68 7.38
N ASN A 159 14.99 1.81 7.87
CA ASN A 159 14.46 0.97 8.95
C ASN A 159 15.42 0.88 10.16
N LEU A 160 15.72 2.03 10.74
CA LEU A 160 16.72 2.23 11.79
C LEU A 160 16.62 1.21 12.95
N PHE A 161 15.40 0.86 13.35
CA PHE A 161 15.13 -0.05 14.46
C PHE A 161 14.92 -1.51 14.03
N ASP A 162 15.11 -1.83 12.74
CA ASP A 162 14.90 -3.17 12.18
C ASP A 162 13.49 -3.71 12.46
N THR A 163 12.50 -2.84 12.34
CA THR A 163 11.09 -3.20 12.57
C THR A 163 10.67 -4.25 11.57
N GLN A 164 10.29 -5.42 12.06
CA GLN A 164 9.83 -6.52 11.23
C GLN A 164 8.42 -6.26 10.69
N PRO A 165 8.08 -6.73 9.49
CA PRO A 165 6.72 -6.70 8.99
C PRO A 165 5.79 -7.51 9.90
N PRO A 166 4.48 -7.23 9.90
CA PRO A 166 3.54 -8.07 10.62
C PRO A 166 3.49 -9.46 10.00
N TYR A 167 3.40 -10.48 10.83
CA TYR A 167 3.06 -11.81 10.37
C TYR A 167 1.59 -11.82 9.92
N MET A 168 1.34 -12.32 8.71
CA MET A 168 0.00 -12.46 8.14
C MET A 168 -0.29 -13.96 7.97
N GLY A 169 -1.21 -14.47 8.78
CA GLY A 169 -1.61 -15.88 8.78
C GLY A 169 -2.64 -16.24 7.69
N PHE A 170 -2.93 -15.31 6.78
CA PHE A 170 -3.91 -15.47 5.71
C PHE A 170 -3.24 -15.27 4.35
N GLY A 171 -3.82 -15.84 3.30
CA GLY A 171 -3.31 -15.75 1.94
C GLY A 171 -2.61 -17.01 1.46
N GLU A 172 -1.78 -16.88 0.44
CA GLU A 172 -1.06 -18.02 -0.15
C GLU A 172 -0.02 -18.61 0.83
N PRO A 173 0.08 -19.94 0.91
CA PRO A 173 1.07 -20.59 1.77
C PRO A 173 2.50 -20.11 1.47
N GLY A 174 3.21 -19.69 2.51
CA GLY A 174 4.59 -19.20 2.40
C GLY A 174 4.72 -17.68 2.17
N ILE A 175 3.62 -16.95 2.02
CA ILE A 175 3.63 -15.48 1.98
C ILE A 175 3.25 -14.95 3.36
N TYR A 176 4.25 -14.57 4.16
CA TYR A 176 4.05 -14.12 5.54
C TYR A 176 3.90 -12.60 5.68
N ALA A 177 4.20 -11.83 4.63
CA ALA A 177 4.04 -10.39 4.61
C ALA A 177 3.93 -9.85 3.17
N ASN A 178 3.34 -8.66 2.99
CA ASN A 178 3.16 -8.04 1.69
C ASN A 178 4.22 -6.97 1.43
N ALA A 179 5.12 -7.23 0.46
CA ALA A 179 6.20 -6.33 0.07
C ALA A 179 5.72 -4.99 -0.51
N SER A 180 4.49 -4.91 -1.00
CA SER A 180 3.92 -3.65 -1.52
C SER A 180 3.50 -2.69 -0.40
N VAL A 181 3.39 -3.18 0.84
CA VAL A 181 2.89 -2.43 2.00
C VAL A 181 3.96 -2.27 3.08
N TYR A 182 4.72 -3.33 3.34
CA TYR A 182 5.68 -3.40 4.43
C TYR A 182 7.13 -3.55 3.94
N ASP A 183 8.07 -3.09 4.75
CA ASP A 183 9.49 -3.29 4.50
C ASP A 183 9.88 -4.75 4.85
N LEU A 184 10.27 -5.51 3.82
CA LEU A 184 10.74 -6.89 3.97
C LEU A 184 12.26 -7.00 4.00
N VAL A 185 12.99 -5.93 3.70
CA VAL A 185 14.47 -5.93 3.64
C VAL A 185 15.06 -5.80 5.03
N GLY A 186 14.37 -5.11 5.95
CA GLY A 186 14.90 -4.77 7.25
C GLY A 186 15.88 -3.60 7.20
N ARG A 187 16.74 -3.49 8.20
CA ARG A 187 17.69 -2.38 8.30
C ARG A 187 18.74 -2.45 7.20
N ALA A 188 18.84 -1.37 6.42
CA ALA A 188 19.82 -1.22 5.35
C ALA A 188 20.60 0.08 5.49
N TYR A 189 21.85 0.08 5.06
CA TYR A 189 22.75 1.22 5.11
C TYR A 189 23.11 1.66 3.71
N ASN A 190 23.22 2.97 3.51
CA ASN A 190 23.71 3.55 2.27
C ASN A 190 24.73 4.65 2.55
N LEU A 191 25.70 4.79 1.66
CA LEU A 191 26.69 5.86 1.67
C LEU A 191 26.81 6.40 0.25
N THR A 192 26.65 7.70 0.09
CA THR A 192 26.77 8.38 -1.21
C THR A 192 27.75 9.52 -1.08
N TRP A 193 28.67 9.62 -2.02
CA TRP A 193 29.57 10.74 -2.17
C TRP A 193 29.30 11.45 -3.50
N ASN A 194 29.14 12.75 -3.44
CA ASN A 194 28.92 13.62 -4.60
C ASN A 194 30.02 14.68 -4.67
N TYR A 195 30.39 15.04 -5.88
CA TYR A 195 31.31 16.14 -6.14
C TYR A 195 30.73 17.06 -7.22
N THR A 196 30.73 18.36 -6.92
CA THR A 196 30.31 19.42 -7.86
C THR A 196 31.54 20.27 -8.19
N PHE A 197 31.95 20.29 -9.46
CA PHE A 197 33.08 21.05 -9.99
C PHE A 197 32.62 22.30 -10.74
#